data_3e8aae29122e928196dbaeb95b484dc2
#
_entry.id   3e8aae29122e928196dbaeb95b484dc2
#
_cell.length_a   1.000
_cell.length_b   1.000
_cell.length_c   1.000
_cell.angle_alpha   90.00
_cell.angle_beta   90.00
_cell.angle_gamma   90.00
#
_symmetry.space_group_name_H-M   'P 1'
#
loop_
_entity.id
_entity.type
_entity.pdbx_description
1 polymer ?
#
loop_
_entity_poly.entity_id
_entity_poly.type
_entity_poly.pdbx_seq_one_letter_code
_entity_poly.pdbx_strand_id
1 'polypeptide(L)'
;MTTSYTTLLGLALPQTGDLSGTWGDTVNNSITQLVEDSVAGYATADVTSGNWTLTTTGAGVSNQARMMVLIPTGTPGTSRNVVAPAHSKIYVVVNQSNASVVIKGASTTGVTIVSGKTTVVAWNGSDFVEIAPTNATNVVGGVQGSIPYQSAANTTTFLAPGTAGKVLTTNGAGTAPTWETSTAALPSQTGHAGEYLTTDGSTASWGAVPSAGITAGQSIAFDLVFSI
;
A
#
# COMPACT_ATOMS: atom_id res chain seq x y z
N MET A 1 22.36 -6.75 49.40
CA MET A 1 21.42 -7.60 48.60
C MET A 1 21.48 -7.16 47.16
N THR A 2 21.16 -8.03 46.23
CA THR A 2 21.28 -7.72 44.79
C THR A 2 19.91 -7.27 44.29
N THR A 3 19.82 -6.08 43.73
CA THR A 3 18.59 -5.59 43.08
C THR A 3 18.16 -6.56 42.00
N SER A 4 16.91 -7.03 42.01
CA SER A 4 16.29 -7.81 40.94
C SER A 4 15.70 -6.90 39.87
N TYR A 5 15.40 -7.46 38.68
CA TYR A 5 14.93 -6.70 37.52
C TYR A 5 13.78 -7.41 36.83
N THR A 6 12.91 -6.63 36.19
CA THR A 6 11.84 -7.19 35.34
C THR A 6 12.40 -7.91 34.11
N THR A 7 11.72 -8.96 33.66
CA THR A 7 12.21 -9.84 32.57
C THR A 7 12.23 -9.18 31.18
N LEU A 8 11.26 -8.30 30.88
CA LEU A 8 11.10 -7.73 29.56
C LEU A 8 11.85 -6.41 29.40
N LEU A 9 11.63 -5.47 30.29
CA LEU A 9 12.24 -4.14 30.22
C LEU A 9 13.47 -4.01 31.11
N GLY A 10 13.76 -4.98 31.99
CA GLY A 10 14.90 -4.95 32.92
C GLY A 10 14.84 -3.73 33.85
N LEU A 11 13.64 -3.31 34.26
CA LEU A 11 13.44 -2.26 35.26
C LEU A 11 13.85 -2.78 36.63
N ALA A 12 14.48 -1.94 37.45
CA ALA A 12 14.83 -2.32 38.80
C ALA A 12 13.58 -2.65 39.64
N LEU A 13 13.72 -3.67 40.48
CA LEU A 13 12.70 -4.08 41.49
C LEU A 13 13.32 -3.91 42.86
N PRO A 14 13.37 -2.67 43.41
CA PRO A 14 13.91 -2.43 44.71
C PRO A 14 13.09 -3.13 45.80
N GLN A 15 13.76 -3.80 46.73
CA GLN A 15 13.12 -4.45 47.87
C GLN A 15 13.15 -3.53 49.10
N THR A 16 12.19 -3.72 50.01
CA THR A 16 12.15 -2.97 51.28
C THR A 16 13.43 -3.20 52.05
N GLY A 17 14.09 -2.11 52.44
CA GLY A 17 15.36 -2.16 53.16
C GLY A 17 16.63 -2.23 52.31
N ASP A 18 16.49 -2.47 51.02
CA ASP A 18 17.59 -2.35 50.04
C ASP A 18 17.82 -0.87 49.68
N LEU A 19 19.03 -0.58 49.16
CA LEU A 19 19.34 0.70 48.54
C LEU A 19 19.29 1.91 49.51
N SER A 20 19.58 1.71 50.81
CA SER A 20 19.70 2.83 51.74
C SER A 20 20.70 3.87 51.22
N GLY A 21 20.26 5.11 51.02
CA GLY A 21 21.06 6.21 50.47
C GLY A 21 21.14 6.25 48.94
N THR A 22 20.74 5.20 48.22
CA THR A 22 20.80 5.13 46.74
C THR A 22 19.47 4.81 46.08
N TRP A 23 18.39 4.75 46.88
CA TRP A 23 17.07 4.40 46.39
C TRP A 23 16.55 5.37 45.32
N GLY A 24 16.74 6.68 45.54
CA GLY A 24 16.34 7.72 44.60
C GLY A 24 17.05 7.59 43.26
N ASP A 25 18.37 7.34 43.26
CA ASP A 25 19.15 7.14 42.04
C ASP A 25 18.69 5.90 41.29
N THR A 26 18.39 4.81 41.98
CA THR A 26 17.88 3.58 41.38
C THR A 26 16.51 3.78 40.75
N VAL A 27 15.61 4.47 41.39
CA VAL A 27 14.29 4.81 40.84
C VAL A 27 14.45 5.70 39.61
N ASN A 28 15.24 6.74 39.67
CA ASN A 28 15.40 7.70 38.59
C ASN A 28 16.10 7.06 37.37
N ASN A 29 17.21 6.36 37.58
CA ASN A 29 18.07 5.87 36.49
C ASN A 29 17.65 4.48 35.97
N SER A 30 17.11 3.63 36.83
CA SER A 30 16.84 2.22 36.50
C SER A 30 15.33 1.89 36.42
N ILE A 31 14.46 2.85 36.58
CA ILE A 31 13.03 2.72 36.36
C ILE A 31 12.53 3.87 35.48
N THR A 32 12.54 5.11 36.00
CA THR A 32 11.93 6.26 35.32
C THR A 32 12.55 6.53 33.97
N GLN A 33 13.89 6.63 33.91
CA GLN A 33 14.62 6.85 32.64
C GLN A 33 14.39 5.71 31.65
N LEU A 34 14.35 4.46 32.12
CA LEU A 34 14.13 3.32 31.20
C LEU A 34 12.72 3.26 30.67
N VAL A 35 11.72 3.73 31.41
CA VAL A 35 10.35 3.88 30.92
C VAL A 35 10.29 5.00 29.87
N GLU A 36 10.93 6.15 30.15
CA GLU A 36 11.02 7.26 29.20
C GLU A 36 11.68 6.80 27.88
N ASP A 37 12.84 6.14 27.95
CA ASP A 37 13.51 5.57 26.78
C ASP A 37 12.61 4.63 25.97
N SER A 38 11.77 3.86 26.66
CA SER A 38 10.88 2.88 26.01
C SER A 38 9.68 3.52 25.32
N VAL A 39 9.31 4.72 25.70
CA VAL A 39 8.12 5.44 25.19
C VAL A 39 8.51 6.56 24.23
N ALA A 40 9.58 7.31 24.53
CA ALA A 40 9.99 8.51 23.81
C ALA A 40 11.42 8.45 23.27
N GLY A 41 12.20 7.44 23.65
CA GLY A 41 13.59 7.32 23.24
C GLY A 41 13.78 6.88 21.79
N TYR A 42 14.90 7.31 21.20
CA TYR A 42 15.33 6.86 19.88
C TYR A 42 16.77 6.37 19.88
N ALA A 43 17.08 5.46 18.96
CA ALA A 43 18.44 5.04 18.67
C ALA A 43 18.73 5.22 17.18
N THR A 44 19.95 5.63 16.86
CA THR A 44 20.43 5.74 15.49
C THR A 44 21.70 4.94 15.30
N ALA A 45 21.91 4.40 14.10
CA ALA A 45 23.15 3.75 13.71
C ALA A 45 23.42 3.92 12.22
N ASP A 46 24.70 4.12 11.89
CA ASP A 46 25.18 4.05 10.52
C ASP A 46 25.33 2.59 10.10
N VAL A 47 24.54 2.16 9.13
CA VAL A 47 24.54 0.79 8.59
C VAL A 47 25.36 0.65 7.30
N THR A 48 26.17 1.64 6.94
CA THR A 48 27.01 1.62 5.73
C THR A 48 27.85 0.37 5.64
N SER A 49 28.57 0.01 6.70
CA SER A 49 29.53 -1.09 6.70
C SER A 49 29.00 -2.43 7.22
N GLY A 50 27.77 -2.48 7.77
CA GLY A 50 27.26 -3.72 8.35
C GLY A 50 25.82 -3.67 8.84
N ASN A 51 25.35 -4.80 9.34
CA ASN A 51 24.07 -4.90 10.02
C ASN A 51 24.12 -4.22 11.39
N TRP A 52 22.96 -3.76 11.85
CA TRP A 52 22.80 -3.19 13.18
C TRP A 52 22.14 -4.19 14.12
N THR A 53 22.90 -4.75 15.03
CA THR A 53 22.34 -5.57 16.12
C THR A 53 22.12 -4.67 17.34
N LEU A 54 20.87 -4.55 17.78
CA LEU A 54 20.50 -3.72 18.92
C LEU A 54 21.16 -4.26 20.20
N THR A 55 21.77 -3.37 20.97
CA THR A 55 22.30 -3.74 22.29
C THR A 55 21.16 -4.08 23.24
N THR A 56 21.31 -5.18 23.97
CA THR A 56 20.32 -5.71 24.93
C THR A 56 20.87 -5.81 26.33
N THR A 57 22.15 -5.49 26.52
CA THR A 57 22.86 -5.60 27.78
C THR A 57 22.44 -4.53 28.79
N GLY A 58 22.47 -4.88 30.05
CA GLY A 58 22.27 -3.95 31.15
C GLY A 58 20.86 -3.92 31.69
N ALA A 59 20.53 -4.88 32.59
CA ALA A 59 19.40 -4.70 33.47
C ALA A 59 19.59 -3.42 34.29
N GLY A 60 18.57 -2.58 34.38
CA GLY A 60 18.66 -1.28 35.06
C GLY A 60 19.46 -0.20 34.31
N VAL A 61 19.87 -0.43 33.06
CA VAL A 61 20.63 0.52 32.23
C VAL A 61 19.97 0.67 30.87
N SER A 62 20.02 1.88 30.32
CA SER A 62 19.53 2.14 28.96
C SER A 62 20.30 1.32 27.92
N ASN A 63 19.60 0.87 26.90
CA ASN A 63 20.18 0.19 25.74
C ASN A 63 19.30 0.42 24.49
N GLN A 64 19.87 0.13 23.29
CA GLN A 64 19.20 0.41 22.03
C GLN A 64 17.88 -0.35 21.86
N ALA A 65 17.79 -1.58 22.37
CA ALA A 65 16.58 -2.38 22.25
C ALA A 65 15.40 -1.83 23.08
N ARG A 66 15.63 -0.90 24.01
CA ARG A 66 14.57 -0.22 24.76
C ARG A 66 13.93 0.91 23.99
N MET A 67 14.70 1.59 23.13
CA MET A 67 14.23 2.75 22.39
C MET A 67 13.02 2.41 21.53
N MET A 68 12.07 3.33 21.46
CA MET A 68 10.86 3.15 20.65
C MET A 68 11.14 3.39 19.18
N VAL A 69 11.97 4.38 18.86
CA VAL A 69 12.27 4.76 17.48
C VAL A 69 13.66 4.30 17.10
N LEU A 70 13.78 3.61 15.98
CA LEU A 70 15.04 3.14 15.41
C LEU A 70 15.30 3.86 14.08
N ILE A 71 16.46 4.49 13.95
CA ILE A 71 16.81 5.31 12.79
C ILE A 71 18.10 4.78 12.16
N PRO A 72 18.03 3.76 11.30
CA PRO A 72 19.18 3.37 10.47
C PRO A 72 19.50 4.46 9.45
N THR A 73 20.81 4.82 9.37
CA THR A 73 21.36 5.87 8.51
C THR A 73 22.47 5.34 7.64
N GLY A 74 23.03 6.17 6.77
CA GLY A 74 24.22 5.85 5.98
C GLY A 74 23.92 5.39 4.55
N THR A 75 24.97 4.91 3.87
CA THR A 75 24.95 4.57 2.44
C THR A 75 25.40 3.12 2.18
N PRO A 76 24.68 2.11 2.67
CA PRO A 76 25.12 0.71 2.62
C PRO A 76 25.20 0.10 1.22
N GLY A 77 24.56 0.67 0.21
CA GLY A 77 24.53 0.16 -1.17
C GLY A 77 23.77 -1.17 -1.37
N THR A 78 23.54 -1.91 -0.30
CA THR A 78 22.77 -3.16 -0.28
C THR A 78 21.87 -3.19 0.96
N SER A 79 20.87 -4.05 0.96
CA SER A 79 19.99 -4.22 2.12
C SER A 79 20.76 -4.62 3.38
N ARG A 80 20.38 -4.06 4.52
CA ARG A 80 20.95 -4.33 5.84
C ARG A 80 19.91 -4.83 6.82
N ASN A 81 20.35 -5.61 7.81
CA ASN A 81 19.47 -6.07 8.88
C ASN A 81 19.59 -5.17 10.12
N VAL A 82 18.46 -4.85 10.70
CA VAL A 82 18.33 -4.35 12.07
C VAL A 82 17.87 -5.52 12.92
N VAL A 83 18.77 -6.08 13.71
CA VAL A 83 18.49 -7.27 14.51
C VAL A 83 18.03 -6.84 15.89
N ALA A 84 16.78 -7.09 16.22
CA ALA A 84 16.14 -6.77 17.49
C ALA A 84 15.85 -8.04 18.30
N PRO A 85 15.75 -7.94 19.64
CA PRO A 85 15.40 -9.10 20.48
C PRO A 85 13.97 -9.56 20.23
N ALA A 86 13.72 -10.86 20.43
CA ALA A 86 12.42 -11.50 20.29
C ALA A 86 11.50 -11.18 21.49
N HIS A 87 11.18 -9.92 21.68
CA HIS A 87 10.28 -9.45 22.74
C HIS A 87 9.05 -8.76 22.15
N SER A 88 7.89 -8.96 22.77
CA SER A 88 6.63 -8.31 22.38
C SER A 88 6.72 -6.80 22.63
N LYS A 89 7.34 -6.10 21.69
CA LYS A 89 7.56 -4.66 21.70
C LYS A 89 7.24 -4.08 20.33
N ILE A 90 6.76 -2.85 20.33
CA ILE A 90 6.53 -2.04 19.12
C ILE A 90 7.78 -1.21 18.88
N TYR A 91 8.23 -1.16 17.62
CA TYR A 91 9.23 -0.22 17.14
C TYR A 91 8.67 0.62 15.99
N VAL A 92 9.03 1.89 15.98
CA VAL A 92 8.90 2.76 14.81
C VAL A 92 10.26 2.79 14.12
N VAL A 93 10.36 2.25 12.93
CA VAL A 93 11.61 2.23 12.17
C VAL A 93 11.55 3.29 11.08
N VAL A 94 12.45 4.29 11.17
CA VAL A 94 12.57 5.40 10.21
C VAL A 94 13.83 5.17 9.39
N ASN A 95 13.69 4.57 8.21
CA ASN A 95 14.83 4.25 7.38
C ASN A 95 15.37 5.48 6.64
N GLN A 96 16.42 6.08 7.17
CA GLN A 96 17.14 7.21 6.57
C GLN A 96 18.37 6.78 5.77
N SER A 97 18.63 5.48 5.60
CA SER A 97 19.70 4.98 4.75
C SER A 97 19.30 5.01 3.26
N ASN A 98 20.28 4.89 2.37
CA ASN A 98 20.03 4.85 0.91
C ASN A 98 19.61 3.47 0.37
N ALA A 99 19.44 2.47 1.22
CA ALA A 99 19.01 1.12 0.84
C ALA A 99 17.90 0.62 1.76
N SER A 100 17.28 -0.50 1.41
CA SER A 100 16.29 -1.15 2.29
C SER A 100 16.94 -1.65 3.57
N VAL A 101 16.21 -1.60 4.68
CA VAL A 101 16.58 -2.31 5.91
C VAL A 101 15.53 -3.35 6.25
N VAL A 102 15.96 -4.44 6.89
CA VAL A 102 15.06 -5.49 7.36
C VAL A 102 15.13 -5.54 8.88
N ILE A 103 14.05 -5.17 9.57
CA ILE A 103 13.95 -5.40 11.02
C ILE A 103 13.50 -6.83 11.27
N LYS A 104 14.25 -7.56 12.05
CA LYS A 104 14.07 -8.99 12.28
C LYS A 104 14.60 -9.44 13.63
N GLY A 105 14.16 -10.61 14.10
CA GLY A 105 14.83 -11.36 15.14
C GLY A 105 16.12 -12.01 14.61
N ALA A 106 16.93 -12.56 15.48
CA ALA A 106 18.22 -13.15 15.11
C ALA A 106 18.12 -14.19 13.98
N SER A 107 17.05 -15.00 13.96
CA SER A 107 16.89 -16.13 13.03
C SER A 107 15.56 -16.07 12.24
N THR A 108 14.91 -14.91 12.16
CA THR A 108 13.61 -14.77 11.49
C THR A 108 13.73 -13.99 10.18
N THR A 109 12.64 -13.92 9.41
CA THR A 109 12.58 -13.23 8.10
C THR A 109 12.48 -11.71 8.27
N GLY A 110 11.58 -11.26 9.16
CA GLY A 110 11.36 -9.85 9.47
C GLY A 110 10.55 -9.06 8.44
N VAL A 111 10.56 -7.74 8.62
CA VAL A 111 9.86 -6.76 7.79
C VAL A 111 10.87 -5.90 7.03
N THR A 112 10.71 -5.79 5.72
CA THR A 112 11.54 -4.94 4.86
C THR A 112 10.99 -3.53 4.80
N ILE A 113 11.82 -2.54 5.11
CA ILE A 113 11.50 -1.12 5.07
C ILE A 113 12.39 -0.46 4.02
N VAL A 114 11.79 0.00 2.92
CA VAL A 114 12.55 0.63 1.83
C VAL A 114 13.13 1.98 2.26
N SER A 115 14.17 2.43 1.56
CA SER A 115 14.81 3.74 1.78
C SER A 115 13.81 4.88 1.86
N GLY A 116 13.94 5.76 2.84
CA GLY A 116 13.09 6.93 3.05
C GLY A 116 11.69 6.64 3.60
N LYS A 117 11.37 5.39 3.98
CA LYS A 117 10.07 5.04 4.56
C LYS A 117 10.15 4.84 6.07
N THR A 118 9.01 5.06 6.71
CA THR A 118 8.78 4.78 8.12
C THR A 118 7.74 3.68 8.25
N THR A 119 7.99 2.71 9.12
CA THR A 119 7.09 1.58 9.36
C THR A 119 7.00 1.31 10.86
N VAL A 120 5.79 0.99 11.33
CA VAL A 120 5.56 0.52 12.69
C VAL A 120 5.51 -1.00 12.67
N VAL A 121 6.30 -1.64 13.52
CA VAL A 121 6.41 -3.10 13.59
C VAL A 121 6.25 -3.59 15.03
N ALA A 122 5.78 -4.81 15.18
CA ALA A 122 5.74 -5.50 16.48
C ALA A 122 6.19 -6.96 16.34
N TRP A 123 6.73 -7.50 17.44
CA TRP A 123 6.98 -8.93 17.57
C TRP A 123 5.68 -9.66 17.92
N ASN A 124 5.27 -10.61 17.08
CA ASN A 124 4.02 -11.36 17.23
C ASN A 124 4.15 -12.69 17.98
N GLY A 125 5.34 -12.96 18.54
CA GLY A 125 5.67 -14.23 19.18
C GLY A 125 6.61 -15.12 18.35
N SER A 126 6.68 -14.92 17.03
CA SER A 126 7.51 -15.69 16.11
C SER A 126 8.39 -14.84 15.20
N ASP A 127 7.93 -13.67 14.79
CA ASP A 127 8.66 -12.73 13.95
C ASP A 127 8.17 -11.29 14.14
N PHE A 128 8.92 -10.33 13.61
CA PHE A 128 8.42 -8.97 13.45
C PHE A 128 7.41 -8.91 12.31
N VAL A 129 6.28 -8.27 12.56
CA VAL A 129 5.23 -8.00 11.58
C VAL A 129 4.95 -6.51 11.52
N GLU A 130 4.59 -6.03 10.35
CA GLU A 130 4.17 -4.65 10.18
C GLU A 130 2.80 -4.42 10.83
N ILE A 131 2.69 -3.36 11.64
CA ILE A 131 1.41 -2.85 12.14
C ILE A 131 0.93 -1.81 11.13
N ALA A 132 0.50 -2.27 9.98
CA ALA A 132 -0.15 -1.42 8.99
C ALA A 132 -1.65 -1.74 8.95
N PRO A 133 -2.50 -0.81 8.58
CA PRO A 133 -3.84 -1.16 8.13
C PRO A 133 -3.68 -2.02 6.86
N THR A 134 -3.75 -3.35 7.02
CA THR A 134 -3.52 -4.34 5.96
C THR A 134 -4.54 -4.28 4.83
N ASN A 135 -5.61 -3.53 5.02
CA ASN A 135 -6.61 -3.27 4.00
C ASN A 135 -7.08 -1.82 4.11
N ALA A 136 -6.77 -1.01 3.14
CA ALA A 136 -7.59 0.15 2.86
C ALA A 136 -8.97 -0.39 2.45
N THR A 137 -9.82 -0.66 3.45
CA THR A 137 -11.20 -1.12 3.23
C THR A 137 -12.03 -0.07 2.50
N ASN A 138 -11.53 1.16 2.46
CA ASN A 138 -12.13 2.25 1.72
C ASN A 138 -11.08 3.32 1.41
N VAL A 139 -11.09 3.86 0.20
CA VAL A 139 -10.40 5.10 -0.14
C VAL A 139 -11.30 6.24 0.31
N VAL A 140 -10.86 6.98 1.33
CA VAL A 140 -11.65 8.10 1.88
C VAL A 140 -11.87 9.17 0.81
N GLY A 141 -13.11 9.55 0.60
CA GLY A 141 -13.56 10.52 -0.41
C GLY A 141 -14.45 9.88 -1.48
N GLY A 142 -15.03 10.72 -2.32
CA GLY A 142 -16.01 10.29 -3.33
C GLY A 142 -17.40 9.96 -2.75
N VAL A 143 -18.30 9.62 -3.62
CA VAL A 143 -19.66 9.12 -3.32
C VAL A 143 -19.85 7.76 -3.98
N GLN A 144 -20.93 7.06 -3.69
CA GLN A 144 -21.21 5.78 -4.32
C GLN A 144 -21.14 5.88 -5.86
N GLY A 145 -20.36 5.00 -6.49
CA GLY A 145 -20.13 5.01 -7.94
C GLY A 145 -19.02 5.95 -8.43
N SER A 146 -18.33 6.68 -7.55
CA SER A 146 -17.14 7.45 -7.92
C SER A 146 -15.97 6.54 -8.29
N ILE A 147 -15.14 7.01 -9.23
CA ILE A 147 -13.92 6.32 -9.67
C ILE A 147 -12.69 7.11 -9.18
N PRO A 148 -11.81 6.53 -8.35
CA PRO A 148 -10.57 7.19 -7.97
C PRO A 148 -9.58 7.21 -9.16
N TYR A 149 -8.93 8.35 -9.38
CA TYR A 149 -7.85 8.48 -10.37
C TYR A 149 -6.73 9.40 -9.86
N GLN A 150 -5.54 9.30 -10.44
CA GLN A 150 -4.43 10.18 -10.12
C GLN A 150 -4.55 11.47 -10.94
N SER A 151 -4.80 12.59 -10.28
CA SER A 151 -4.88 13.92 -10.91
C SER A 151 -3.52 14.60 -11.04
N ALA A 152 -2.53 14.16 -10.24
CA ALA A 152 -1.13 14.53 -10.30
C ALA A 152 -0.28 13.45 -9.62
N ALA A 153 1.05 13.55 -9.69
CA ALA A 153 1.93 12.66 -8.95
C ALA A 153 1.59 12.70 -7.44
N ASN A 154 1.32 11.53 -6.85
CA ASN A 154 0.91 11.33 -5.46
C ASN A 154 -0.40 12.05 -5.04
N THR A 155 -1.25 12.44 -6.00
CA THR A 155 -2.52 13.11 -5.71
C THR A 155 -3.66 12.34 -6.32
N THR A 156 -4.44 11.64 -5.47
CA THR A 156 -5.65 10.92 -5.86
C THR A 156 -6.87 11.83 -5.72
N THR A 157 -7.72 11.86 -6.72
CA THR A 157 -9.04 12.49 -6.68
C THR A 157 -10.11 11.52 -7.18
N PHE A 158 -11.37 11.96 -7.20
CA PHE A 158 -12.49 11.12 -7.58
C PHE A 158 -13.24 11.73 -8.75
N LEU A 159 -13.46 10.95 -9.80
CA LEU A 159 -14.43 11.26 -10.82
C LEU A 159 -15.81 10.94 -10.28
N ALA A 160 -16.71 11.91 -10.30
CA ALA A 160 -18.10 11.71 -9.90
C ALA A 160 -18.80 10.64 -10.79
N PRO A 161 -19.81 9.94 -10.28
CA PRO A 161 -20.57 8.97 -11.09
C PRO A 161 -21.15 9.61 -12.34
N GLY A 162 -21.04 8.91 -13.46
CA GLY A 162 -21.71 9.30 -14.71
C GLY A 162 -23.22 9.02 -14.65
N THR A 163 -23.99 9.71 -15.49
CA THR A 163 -25.39 9.38 -15.71
C THR A 163 -25.52 8.08 -16.53
N ALA A 164 -26.69 7.43 -16.44
CA ALA A 164 -26.94 6.19 -17.16
C ALA A 164 -26.68 6.34 -18.67
N GLY A 165 -26.08 5.34 -19.30
CA GLY A 165 -25.77 5.33 -20.73
C GLY A 165 -24.48 6.07 -21.13
N LYS A 166 -23.75 6.65 -20.16
CA LYS A 166 -22.43 7.25 -20.42
C LYS A 166 -21.32 6.19 -20.37
N VAL A 167 -20.28 6.42 -21.15
CA VAL A 167 -19.04 5.62 -21.17
C VAL A 167 -17.90 6.44 -20.60
N LEU A 168 -16.99 5.76 -19.88
CA LEU A 168 -15.77 6.38 -19.39
C LEU A 168 -14.79 6.54 -20.56
N THR A 169 -14.37 7.77 -20.81
CA THR A 169 -13.47 8.10 -21.92
C THR A 169 -12.16 8.67 -21.40
N THR A 170 -11.05 8.21 -21.96
CA THR A 170 -9.74 8.81 -21.72
C THR A 170 -9.55 10.03 -22.63
N ASN A 171 -9.05 11.13 -22.07
CA ASN A 171 -8.76 12.37 -22.79
C ASN A 171 -7.25 12.52 -23.09
N GLY A 172 -6.49 11.41 -23.01
CA GLY A 172 -5.06 11.38 -23.24
C GLY A 172 -4.23 11.56 -21.96
N ALA A 173 -2.91 11.45 -22.14
CA ALA A 173 -1.98 11.53 -21.02
C ALA A 173 -2.06 12.91 -20.32
N GLY A 174 -2.09 12.90 -18.99
CA GLY A 174 -2.13 14.11 -18.17
C GLY A 174 -3.49 14.80 -18.07
N THR A 175 -4.53 14.26 -18.72
CA THR A 175 -5.89 14.80 -18.67
C THR A 175 -6.82 13.85 -17.90
N ALA A 176 -7.70 14.41 -17.08
CA ALA A 176 -8.68 13.63 -16.33
C ALA A 176 -9.62 12.86 -17.27
N PRO A 177 -10.00 11.61 -16.93
CA PRO A 177 -11.06 10.91 -17.66
C PRO A 177 -12.41 11.61 -17.47
N THR A 178 -13.29 11.45 -18.45
CA THR A 178 -14.65 12.02 -18.42
C THR A 178 -15.71 10.99 -18.80
N TRP A 179 -16.96 11.27 -18.42
CA TRP A 179 -18.11 10.49 -18.85
C TRP A 179 -18.72 11.10 -20.11
N GLU A 180 -18.63 10.39 -21.22
CA GLU A 180 -19.12 10.86 -22.52
C GLU A 180 -20.33 10.06 -23.00
N THR A 181 -21.07 10.64 -23.93
CA THR A 181 -22.07 9.86 -24.66
C THR A 181 -21.36 8.92 -25.61
N SER A 182 -21.73 7.64 -25.63
CA SER A 182 -21.17 6.72 -26.63
C SER A 182 -21.52 7.21 -28.03
N THR A 183 -20.52 7.66 -28.77
CA THR A 183 -20.67 8.02 -30.20
C THR A 183 -20.75 6.80 -31.10
N ALA A 184 -20.44 5.62 -30.57
CA ALA A 184 -20.53 4.34 -31.26
C ALA A 184 -21.87 3.64 -31.05
N ALA A 185 -22.90 4.36 -30.54
CA ALA A 185 -24.22 3.79 -30.43
C ALA A 185 -24.78 3.55 -31.84
N LEU A 186 -25.19 2.32 -32.12
CA LEU A 186 -25.99 2.04 -33.32
C LEU A 186 -27.21 2.92 -33.30
N PRO A 187 -27.68 3.38 -34.47
CA PRO A 187 -28.97 4.08 -34.54
C PRO A 187 -30.08 3.26 -33.88
N SER A 188 -31.11 3.93 -33.33
CA SER A 188 -32.23 3.24 -32.70
C SER A 188 -32.77 2.15 -33.62
N GLN A 189 -32.98 0.96 -33.10
CA GLN A 189 -33.56 -0.16 -33.86
C GLN A 189 -35.07 -0.13 -33.88
N THR A 190 -35.71 0.74 -33.09
CA THR A 190 -37.16 0.82 -32.99
C THR A 190 -37.76 1.37 -34.29
N GLY A 191 -38.60 0.60 -34.94
CA GLY A 191 -39.25 0.97 -36.19
C GLY A 191 -38.50 0.56 -37.46
N HIS A 192 -37.33 -0.07 -37.34
CA HIS A 192 -36.45 -0.44 -38.46
C HIS A 192 -36.45 -1.96 -38.74
N ALA A 193 -37.56 -2.65 -38.41
CA ALA A 193 -37.66 -4.07 -38.70
C ALA A 193 -37.64 -4.31 -40.21
N GLY A 194 -36.69 -5.16 -40.68
CA GLY A 194 -36.51 -5.44 -42.10
C GLY A 194 -35.60 -4.46 -42.85
N GLU A 195 -34.99 -3.51 -42.17
CA GLU A 195 -33.95 -2.64 -42.73
C GLU A 195 -32.56 -3.20 -42.41
N TYR A 196 -31.54 -2.80 -43.16
CA TYR A 196 -30.12 -3.13 -42.89
C TYR A 196 -29.34 -1.90 -42.43
N LEU A 197 -28.31 -2.13 -41.62
CA LEU A 197 -27.43 -1.06 -41.18
C LEU A 197 -26.54 -0.64 -42.35
N THR A 198 -26.50 0.65 -42.67
CA THR A 198 -25.67 1.24 -43.72
C THR A 198 -24.85 2.40 -43.17
N THR A 199 -23.85 2.86 -43.90
CA THR A 199 -23.01 4.01 -43.54
C THR A 199 -22.67 4.83 -44.77
N ASP A 200 -22.59 6.13 -44.61
CA ASP A 200 -22.05 7.09 -45.56
C ASP A 200 -20.52 7.31 -45.40
N GLY A 201 -19.87 6.56 -44.52
CA GLY A 201 -18.46 6.72 -44.13
C GLY A 201 -18.25 7.57 -42.89
N SER A 202 -19.29 8.23 -42.38
CA SER A 202 -19.24 9.08 -41.17
C SER A 202 -20.29 8.65 -40.15
N THR A 203 -21.50 8.36 -40.57
CA THR A 203 -22.64 7.98 -39.73
C THR A 203 -23.20 6.64 -40.12
N ALA A 204 -23.66 5.88 -39.11
CA ALA A 204 -24.44 4.67 -39.35
C ALA A 204 -25.94 5.03 -39.37
N SER A 205 -26.67 4.46 -40.31
CA SER A 205 -28.10 4.65 -40.46
C SER A 205 -28.78 3.35 -40.89
N TRP A 206 -30.13 3.31 -40.76
CA TRP A 206 -30.90 2.18 -41.25
C TRP A 206 -31.38 2.48 -42.68
N GLY A 207 -31.19 1.51 -43.58
CA GLY A 207 -31.57 1.61 -44.96
C GLY A 207 -32.57 0.52 -45.33
N ALA A 208 -33.56 0.86 -46.14
CA ALA A 208 -34.45 -0.13 -46.67
C ALA A 208 -33.68 -1.15 -47.53
N VAL A 209 -33.95 -2.43 -47.33
CA VAL A 209 -33.41 -3.47 -48.24
C VAL A 209 -33.85 -3.10 -49.64
N PRO A 210 -32.93 -2.85 -50.59
CA PRO A 210 -33.31 -2.54 -51.95
C PRO A 210 -34.26 -3.62 -52.48
N SER A 211 -35.42 -3.25 -52.89
CA SER A 211 -36.38 -4.15 -53.51
C SER A 211 -35.95 -4.56 -54.92
N ALA A 212 -34.67 -4.46 -55.20
CA ALA A 212 -34.05 -5.12 -56.34
C ALA A 212 -34.12 -6.63 -56.11
N GLY A 213 -35.31 -7.12 -56.02
CA GLY A 213 -35.52 -8.50 -56.36
C GLY A 213 -34.86 -8.75 -57.71
N ILE A 214 -34.20 -9.89 -57.84
CA ILE A 214 -33.81 -10.43 -59.13
C ILE A 214 -34.93 -10.13 -60.08
N THR A 215 -34.71 -9.23 -61.06
CA THR A 215 -35.74 -8.95 -62.08
C THR A 215 -36.11 -10.26 -62.72
N ALA A 216 -37.35 -10.42 -63.16
CA ALA A 216 -37.84 -11.66 -63.75
C ALA A 216 -36.89 -12.21 -64.84
N GLY A 217 -36.13 -11.32 -65.52
CA GLY A 217 -35.08 -11.69 -66.46
C GLY A 217 -33.81 -12.28 -65.84
N GLN A 218 -33.42 -11.84 -64.65
CA GLN A 218 -32.25 -12.41 -63.92
C GLN A 218 -32.61 -13.75 -63.30
N SER A 219 -33.84 -13.91 -62.80
CA SER A 219 -34.35 -15.19 -62.32
C SER A 219 -34.38 -16.25 -63.39
N ILE A 220 -34.81 -15.90 -64.59
CA ILE A 220 -34.83 -16.82 -65.75
C ILE A 220 -33.40 -17.20 -66.21
N ALA A 221 -32.46 -16.27 -66.16
CA ALA A 221 -31.08 -16.58 -66.52
C ALA A 221 -30.43 -17.56 -65.53
N PHE A 222 -30.78 -17.50 -64.22
CA PHE A 222 -30.29 -18.42 -63.24
C PHE A 222 -30.90 -19.83 -63.33
N ASP A 223 -32.19 -19.90 -63.68
CA ASP A 223 -32.90 -21.16 -63.90
C ASP A 223 -32.40 -21.89 -65.18
N LEU A 224 -32.02 -21.13 -66.23
CA LEU A 224 -31.51 -21.71 -67.46
C LEU A 224 -30.10 -22.28 -67.38
N VAL A 225 -29.30 -21.83 -66.39
CA VAL A 225 -27.92 -22.31 -66.22
C VAL A 225 -27.86 -23.62 -65.42
N PHE A 226 -28.87 -23.93 -64.62
CA PHE A 226 -28.94 -25.15 -63.81
C PHE A 226 -29.90 -26.21 -64.31
N SER A 227 -30.53 -26.03 -65.48
CA SER A 227 -31.45 -26.99 -66.09
C SER A 227 -30.81 -27.81 -67.24
N ILE A 228 -29.50 -28.00 -67.21
CA ILE A 228 -28.79 -28.86 -68.14
C ILE A 228 -28.16 -30.05 -67.41
#